data_ba797c386a6b171aea893de32ef87d51
#
_entry.id   ba797c386a6b171aea893de32ef87d51
#
_cell.length_a   1.000
_cell.length_b   1.000
_cell.length_c   1.000
_cell.angle_alpha   90.00
_cell.angle_beta   90.00
_cell.angle_gamma   90.00
#
_symmetry.space_group_name_H-M   'P 1'
#
loop_
_entity.id
_entity.type
_entity.pdbx_description
1 polymer ?
#
loop_
_entity_poly.entity_id
_entity_poly.type
_entity_poly.pdbx_seq_one_letter_code
_entity_poly.pdbx_strand_id
1 'polypeptide(L)'
;MADKIQLAASNIGWGKEDDETVYAALRAAGFAGLEIAPTRIFPQEPYENLSSAALFGGYLLNRWGLRVPSMQSIWYGRTGSIFDPAQAEDLLAYTGQAFAFAHALNCPSLVFGCPKNRFLPEGADPAAADVFFDKAGRLAARYGVRLALEANTARYTNFLNRTADVFALVKRLDNPGLAVNLDLGAMIENGERLRDFIPDLAWVSHIHISMPGLAPVERRPEYEELALLLKAVGYRGFVSIEMVNPGATAPVLSAIQTIAEVFQ
;
A
#
# COMPACT_ATOMS: atom_id res chain seq x y z
N MET A 1 18.38 -15.22 -16.39
CA MET A 1 17.77 -13.90 -16.64
C MET A 1 17.52 -13.30 -15.28
N ALA A 2 17.95 -12.05 -15.02
CA ALA A 2 17.61 -11.38 -13.76
C ALA A 2 16.08 -11.27 -13.70
N ASP A 3 15.50 -11.70 -12.57
CA ASP A 3 14.05 -11.62 -12.39
C ASP A 3 13.63 -10.12 -12.46
N LYS A 4 12.67 -9.84 -13.33
CA LYS A 4 12.16 -8.48 -13.54
C LYS A 4 11.38 -8.04 -12.29
N ILE A 5 11.62 -6.80 -11.80
CA ILE A 5 10.82 -6.19 -10.73
C ILE A 5 9.35 -6.13 -11.19
N GLN A 6 8.44 -6.52 -10.31
CA GLN A 6 7.02 -6.54 -10.63
C GLN A 6 6.41 -5.15 -10.37
N LEU A 7 5.73 -4.60 -11.38
CA LEU A 7 5.11 -3.29 -11.32
C LEU A 7 3.59 -3.41 -11.15
N ALA A 8 3.03 -2.47 -10.39
CA ALA A 8 1.60 -2.28 -10.17
C ALA A 8 1.24 -0.79 -10.24
N ALA A 9 -0.04 -0.48 -10.30
CA ALA A 9 -0.55 0.86 -10.09
C ALA A 9 -1.81 0.81 -9.22
N SER A 10 -1.99 1.83 -8.39
CA SER A 10 -3.15 1.95 -7.52
C SER A 10 -4.33 2.57 -8.24
N ASN A 11 -5.49 1.95 -8.08
CA ASN A 11 -6.74 2.38 -8.71
C ASN A 11 -7.33 3.68 -8.16
N ILE A 12 -6.70 4.31 -7.18
CA ILE A 12 -7.07 5.66 -6.74
C ILE A 12 -6.64 6.73 -7.74
N GLY A 13 -5.71 6.39 -8.65
CA GLY A 13 -5.14 7.32 -9.63
C GLY A 13 -6.06 7.73 -10.77
N TRP A 14 -7.25 7.13 -10.93
CA TRP A 14 -8.17 7.43 -12.04
C TRP A 14 -9.63 7.16 -11.69
N GLY A 15 -10.55 7.65 -12.53
CA GLY A 15 -11.98 7.40 -12.43
C GLY A 15 -12.36 5.98 -12.85
N LYS A 16 -13.49 5.47 -12.35
CA LYS A 16 -13.97 4.11 -12.66
C LYS A 16 -14.25 3.92 -14.18
N GLU A 17 -14.65 4.98 -14.83
CA GLU A 17 -14.89 5.05 -16.27
C GLU A 17 -13.66 4.75 -17.12
N ASP A 18 -12.47 4.96 -16.58
CA ASP A 18 -11.18 4.73 -17.26
C ASP A 18 -10.56 3.34 -16.97
N ASP A 19 -11.21 2.49 -16.15
CA ASP A 19 -10.64 1.22 -15.70
C ASP A 19 -10.09 0.37 -16.86
N GLU A 20 -10.89 0.11 -17.89
CA GLU A 20 -10.45 -0.75 -19.00
C GLU A 20 -9.32 -0.12 -19.82
N THR A 21 -9.34 1.20 -20.01
CA THR A 21 -8.27 1.94 -20.69
C THR A 21 -6.96 1.82 -19.92
N VAL A 22 -7.01 2.02 -18.61
CA VAL A 22 -5.82 1.94 -17.76
C VAL A 22 -5.32 0.50 -17.63
N TYR A 23 -6.21 -0.49 -17.44
CA TYR A 23 -5.81 -1.90 -17.37
C TYR A 23 -5.14 -2.37 -18.67
N ALA A 24 -5.64 -1.92 -19.83
CA ALA A 24 -5.00 -2.19 -21.11
C ALA A 24 -3.60 -1.57 -21.21
N ALA A 25 -3.43 -0.33 -20.73
CA ALA A 25 -2.14 0.36 -20.70
C ALA A 25 -1.15 -0.32 -19.75
N LEU A 26 -1.58 -0.70 -18.53
CA LEU A 26 -0.76 -1.45 -17.57
C LEU A 26 -0.23 -2.75 -18.20
N ARG A 27 -1.11 -3.53 -18.81
CA ARG A 27 -0.73 -4.76 -19.50
C ARG A 27 0.27 -4.50 -20.63
N ALA A 28 0.01 -3.50 -21.47
CA ALA A 28 0.89 -3.16 -22.61
C ALA A 28 2.28 -2.70 -22.14
N ALA A 29 2.36 -1.99 -20.99
CA ALA A 29 3.60 -1.55 -20.40
C ALA A 29 4.32 -2.65 -19.57
N GLY A 30 3.74 -3.85 -19.49
CA GLY A 30 4.34 -5.00 -18.76
C GLY A 30 4.14 -4.97 -17.27
N PHE A 31 3.18 -4.23 -16.76
CA PHE A 31 2.76 -4.29 -15.36
C PHE A 31 2.04 -5.62 -15.09
N ALA A 32 2.23 -6.15 -13.88
CA ALA A 32 1.67 -7.43 -13.45
C ALA A 32 0.65 -7.29 -12.30
N GLY A 33 0.45 -6.08 -11.78
CA GLY A 33 -0.42 -5.83 -10.63
C GLY A 33 -1.34 -4.62 -10.78
N LEU A 34 -2.48 -4.72 -10.11
CA LEU A 34 -3.39 -3.63 -9.79
C LEU A 34 -3.53 -3.56 -8.28
N GLU A 35 -3.05 -2.48 -7.66
CA GLU A 35 -3.37 -2.20 -6.26
C GLU A 35 -4.76 -1.59 -6.17
N ILE A 36 -5.54 -1.98 -5.18
CA ILE A 36 -6.91 -1.52 -5.06
C ILE A 36 -7.21 -0.80 -3.73
N ALA A 37 -8.02 0.25 -3.81
CA ALA A 37 -8.83 0.75 -2.72
C ALA A 37 -10.17 -0.01 -2.77
N PRO A 38 -10.51 -0.85 -1.78
CA PRO A 38 -11.68 -1.72 -1.84
C PRO A 38 -13.00 -0.98 -2.07
N THR A 39 -13.18 0.19 -1.43
CA THR A 39 -14.38 1.03 -1.60
C THR A 39 -14.54 1.59 -3.01
N ARG A 40 -13.46 1.66 -3.80
CA ARG A 40 -13.48 2.06 -5.20
C ARG A 40 -14.14 0.99 -6.10
N ILE A 41 -14.02 -0.29 -5.71
CA ILE A 41 -14.60 -1.45 -6.41
C ILE A 41 -15.99 -1.78 -5.82
N PHE A 42 -16.08 -1.82 -4.49
CA PHE A 42 -17.28 -2.12 -3.71
C PHE A 42 -17.60 -0.95 -2.78
N PRO A 43 -18.34 0.07 -3.24
CA PRO A 43 -18.53 1.33 -2.50
C PRO A 43 -19.27 1.18 -1.18
N GLN A 44 -20.13 0.17 -1.05
CA GLN A 44 -20.90 -0.11 0.15
C GLN A 44 -20.39 -1.42 0.76
N GLU A 45 -20.08 -1.40 2.07
CA GLU A 45 -19.62 -2.55 2.85
C GLU A 45 -18.63 -3.45 2.07
N PRO A 46 -17.45 -2.91 1.70
CA PRO A 46 -16.55 -3.54 0.73
C PRO A 46 -16.12 -4.95 1.11
N TYR A 47 -16.17 -5.30 2.39
CA TYR A 47 -15.65 -6.57 2.91
C TYR A 47 -16.71 -7.65 3.17
N GLU A 48 -17.99 -7.36 2.96
CA GLU A 48 -19.06 -8.34 3.25
C GLU A 48 -19.10 -9.50 2.26
N ASN A 49 -18.79 -9.25 0.98
CA ASN A 49 -18.95 -10.26 -0.06
C ASN A 49 -17.62 -10.84 -0.54
N LEU A 50 -17.17 -11.90 0.12
CA LEU A 50 -15.91 -12.59 -0.21
C LEU A 50 -15.94 -13.25 -1.59
N SER A 51 -17.11 -13.73 -2.02
CA SER A 51 -17.26 -14.34 -3.35
C SER A 51 -17.04 -13.30 -4.46
N SER A 52 -17.54 -12.07 -4.27
CA SER A 52 -17.28 -10.97 -5.23
C SER A 52 -15.80 -10.59 -5.28
N ALA A 53 -15.08 -10.66 -4.16
CA ALA A 53 -13.64 -10.45 -4.13
C ALA A 53 -12.92 -11.50 -5.00
N ALA A 54 -13.21 -12.78 -4.79
CA ALA A 54 -12.60 -13.87 -5.56
C ALA A 54 -12.91 -13.76 -7.07
N LEU A 55 -14.16 -13.42 -7.42
CA LEU A 55 -14.56 -13.21 -8.81
C LEU A 55 -13.84 -12.03 -9.45
N PHE A 56 -13.68 -10.93 -8.72
CA PHE A 56 -12.95 -9.76 -9.21
C PHE A 56 -11.47 -10.06 -9.44
N GLY A 57 -10.80 -10.76 -8.51
CA GLY A 57 -9.43 -11.21 -8.69
C GLY A 57 -9.27 -12.14 -9.90
N GLY A 58 -10.22 -13.07 -10.08
CA GLY A 58 -10.26 -13.95 -11.26
C GLY A 58 -10.47 -13.18 -12.57
N TYR A 59 -11.35 -12.18 -12.58
CA TYR A 59 -11.56 -11.31 -13.74
C TYR A 59 -10.27 -10.55 -14.12
N LEU A 60 -9.61 -9.91 -13.15
CA LEU A 60 -8.37 -9.18 -13.41
C LEU A 60 -7.28 -10.09 -13.99
N LEU A 61 -7.10 -11.25 -13.40
CA LEU A 61 -6.08 -12.19 -13.84
C LEU A 61 -6.39 -12.74 -15.26
N ASN A 62 -7.61 -13.21 -15.49
CA ASN A 62 -7.97 -13.87 -16.74
C ASN A 62 -8.10 -12.90 -17.92
N ARG A 63 -8.63 -11.70 -17.68
CA ARG A 63 -8.88 -10.71 -18.76
C ARG A 63 -7.65 -9.85 -19.03
N TRP A 64 -6.93 -9.46 -17.96
CA TRP A 64 -5.87 -8.45 -18.06
C TRP A 64 -4.48 -8.98 -17.69
N GLY A 65 -4.36 -10.16 -17.09
CA GLY A 65 -3.09 -10.68 -16.59
C GLY A 65 -2.60 -9.96 -15.33
N LEU A 66 -3.47 -9.21 -14.65
CA LEU A 66 -3.16 -8.44 -13.46
C LEU A 66 -3.53 -9.21 -12.20
N ARG A 67 -2.63 -9.24 -11.23
CA ARG A 67 -2.90 -9.71 -9.86
C ARG A 67 -3.22 -8.53 -8.96
N VAL A 68 -3.73 -8.79 -7.76
CA VAL A 68 -3.87 -7.75 -6.72
C VAL A 68 -2.75 -7.94 -5.70
N PRO A 69 -1.63 -7.23 -5.80
CA PRO A 69 -0.50 -7.38 -4.87
C PRO A 69 -0.74 -6.75 -3.52
N SER A 70 -1.57 -5.72 -3.48
CA SER A 70 -1.87 -4.95 -2.28
C SER A 70 -3.25 -4.30 -2.33
N MET A 71 -3.77 -4.00 -1.13
CA MET A 71 -4.92 -3.13 -0.93
C MET A 71 -4.50 -1.94 -0.09
N GLN A 72 -4.98 -0.75 -0.45
CA GLN A 72 -4.77 0.46 0.33
C GLN A 72 -6.10 1.10 0.74
N SER A 73 -6.07 2.20 1.50
CA SER A 73 -7.27 2.93 1.96
C SER A 73 -8.27 2.01 2.68
N ILE A 74 -7.76 1.02 3.41
CA ILE A 74 -8.54 -0.07 4.00
C ILE A 74 -9.56 0.39 5.05
N TRP A 75 -9.42 1.61 5.57
CA TRP A 75 -10.36 2.25 6.50
C TRP A 75 -11.02 3.49 5.91
N TYR A 76 -11.10 3.59 4.58
CA TYR A 76 -11.75 4.74 3.95
C TYR A 76 -13.18 4.92 4.46
N GLY A 77 -13.51 6.13 4.92
CA GLY A 77 -14.81 6.44 5.50
C GLY A 77 -15.03 5.99 6.95
N ARG A 78 -14.09 5.22 7.55
CA ARG A 78 -14.19 4.82 8.95
C ARG A 78 -13.66 5.90 9.89
N THR A 79 -14.39 6.11 10.97
CA THR A 79 -13.97 6.95 12.10
C THR A 79 -13.42 6.09 13.24
N GLY A 80 -12.89 6.73 14.27
CA GLY A 80 -12.32 6.06 15.45
C GLY A 80 -10.81 6.21 15.52
N SER A 81 -10.26 5.91 16.69
CA SER A 81 -8.85 6.04 17.03
C SER A 81 -8.28 4.72 17.55
N ILE A 82 -7.06 4.37 17.12
CA ILE A 82 -6.32 3.24 17.69
C ILE A 82 -5.87 3.49 19.14
N PHE A 83 -5.93 4.72 19.61
CA PHE A 83 -5.57 5.13 20.97
C PHE A 83 -6.75 5.12 21.95
N ASP A 84 -7.98 4.91 21.47
CA ASP A 84 -9.17 4.69 22.28
C ASP A 84 -9.47 3.18 22.34
N PRO A 85 -9.45 2.52 23.51
CA PRO A 85 -9.55 1.06 23.60
C PRO A 85 -10.85 0.49 22.99
N ALA A 86 -11.99 1.16 23.17
CA ALA A 86 -13.27 0.68 22.62
C ALA A 86 -13.30 0.82 21.09
N GLN A 87 -12.87 1.97 20.57
CA GLN A 87 -12.81 2.21 19.12
C GLN A 87 -11.74 1.33 18.45
N ALA A 88 -10.63 1.08 19.14
CA ALA A 88 -9.56 0.20 18.63
C ALA A 88 -10.06 -1.25 18.44
N GLU A 89 -10.90 -1.78 19.32
CA GLU A 89 -11.48 -3.12 19.15
C GLU A 89 -12.45 -3.17 17.95
N ASP A 90 -13.28 -2.14 17.74
CA ASP A 90 -14.16 -2.04 16.58
C ASP A 90 -13.35 -1.95 15.27
N LEU A 91 -12.29 -1.12 15.26
CA LEU A 91 -11.39 -1.00 14.12
C LEU A 91 -10.63 -2.30 13.84
N LEU A 92 -10.24 -3.03 14.88
CA LEU A 92 -9.59 -4.34 14.74
C LEU A 92 -10.56 -5.38 14.14
N ALA A 93 -11.81 -5.40 14.59
CA ALA A 93 -12.83 -6.28 14.03
C ALA A 93 -13.07 -6.00 12.53
N TYR A 94 -13.18 -4.72 12.15
CA TYR A 94 -13.31 -4.31 10.76
C TYR A 94 -12.05 -4.65 9.93
N THR A 95 -10.86 -4.51 10.52
CA THR A 95 -9.62 -4.93 9.87
C THR A 95 -9.58 -6.43 9.62
N GLY A 96 -10.16 -7.23 10.52
CA GLY A 96 -10.33 -8.67 10.32
C GLY A 96 -11.18 -9.01 9.10
N GLN A 97 -12.22 -8.23 8.83
CA GLN A 97 -13.02 -8.39 7.60
C GLN A 97 -12.19 -8.04 6.35
N ALA A 98 -11.36 -6.98 6.42
CA ALA A 98 -10.45 -6.64 5.34
C ALA A 98 -9.42 -7.75 5.07
N PHE A 99 -8.91 -8.42 6.10
CA PHE A 99 -7.99 -9.56 5.94
C PHE A 99 -8.68 -10.77 5.28
N ALA A 100 -9.92 -11.09 5.69
CA ALA A 100 -10.71 -12.15 5.06
C ALA A 100 -10.95 -11.85 3.56
N PHE A 101 -11.27 -10.60 3.24
CA PHE A 101 -11.46 -10.13 1.88
C PHE A 101 -10.17 -10.22 1.06
N ALA A 102 -9.04 -9.78 1.62
CA ALA A 102 -7.72 -9.87 0.97
C ALA A 102 -7.34 -11.34 0.69
N HIS A 103 -7.58 -12.24 1.66
CA HIS A 103 -7.37 -13.67 1.48
C HIS A 103 -8.21 -14.23 0.32
N ALA A 104 -9.51 -13.91 0.27
CA ALA A 104 -10.40 -14.34 -0.82
C ALA A 104 -9.97 -13.80 -2.20
N LEU A 105 -9.36 -12.62 -2.22
CA LEU A 105 -8.85 -11.95 -3.41
C LEU A 105 -7.46 -12.47 -3.85
N ASN A 106 -6.79 -13.31 -3.04
CA ASN A 106 -5.37 -13.67 -3.16
C ASN A 106 -4.43 -12.44 -3.10
N CYS A 107 -4.79 -11.45 -2.28
CA CYS A 107 -4.00 -10.25 -2.05
C CYS A 107 -3.13 -10.45 -0.80
N PRO A 108 -1.79 -10.48 -0.90
CA PRO A 108 -0.91 -10.81 0.22
C PRO A 108 -0.63 -9.64 1.18
N SER A 109 -0.91 -8.40 0.79
CA SER A 109 -0.52 -7.22 1.56
C SER A 109 -1.63 -6.17 1.64
N LEU A 110 -1.80 -5.58 2.83
CA LEU A 110 -2.70 -4.46 3.05
C LEU A 110 -1.88 -3.28 3.57
N VAL A 111 -1.93 -2.15 2.88
CA VAL A 111 -1.24 -0.93 3.30
C VAL A 111 -2.04 -0.21 4.37
N PHE A 112 -1.39 0.03 5.50
CA PHE A 112 -1.93 0.78 6.62
C PHE A 112 -1.32 2.19 6.67
N GLY A 113 -1.89 3.12 5.94
CA GLY A 113 -1.67 4.54 6.12
C GLY A 113 -2.56 5.09 7.24
N CYS A 114 -3.86 5.14 7.01
CA CYS A 114 -4.93 5.51 7.96
C CYS A 114 -4.58 6.68 8.90
N PRO A 115 -4.11 7.84 8.38
CA PRO A 115 -3.50 8.89 9.19
C PRO A 115 -4.45 9.49 10.23
N LYS A 116 -5.74 9.61 9.91
CA LYS A 116 -6.75 10.18 10.83
C LYS A 116 -7.02 9.29 12.02
N ASN A 117 -6.99 7.97 11.82
CA ASN A 117 -7.32 7.00 12.86
C ASN A 117 -6.15 6.70 13.80
N ARG A 118 -4.92 7.09 13.41
CA ARG A 118 -3.71 6.95 14.23
C ARG A 118 -3.14 8.27 14.71
N PHE A 119 -3.92 9.34 14.64
CA PHE A 119 -3.53 10.62 15.25
C PHE A 119 -3.42 10.43 16.75
N LEU A 120 -2.24 10.71 17.32
CA LEU A 120 -1.96 10.56 18.74
C LEU A 120 -2.57 11.72 19.52
N PRO A 121 -3.59 11.50 20.38
CA PRO A 121 -4.18 12.55 21.19
C PRO A 121 -3.17 13.08 22.23
N GLU A 122 -3.33 14.32 22.64
CA GLU A 122 -2.51 14.90 23.71
C GLU A 122 -2.67 14.09 25.01
N GLY A 123 -1.55 13.71 25.61
CA GLY A 123 -1.51 12.90 26.84
C GLY A 123 -1.81 11.41 26.65
N ALA A 124 -2.09 10.94 25.44
CA ALA A 124 -2.25 9.52 25.17
C ALA A 124 -0.90 8.79 25.20
N ASP A 125 -0.91 7.52 25.64
CA ASP A 125 0.28 6.67 25.63
C ASP A 125 0.53 6.10 24.23
N PRO A 126 1.66 6.42 23.57
CA PRO A 126 2.02 5.83 22.29
C PRO A 126 2.09 4.30 22.29
N ALA A 127 2.35 3.67 23.44
CA ALA A 127 2.41 2.22 23.59
C ALA A 127 1.06 1.52 23.30
N ALA A 128 -0.06 2.25 23.35
CA ALA A 128 -1.36 1.71 22.93
C ALA A 128 -1.35 1.28 21.46
N ALA A 129 -0.58 1.96 20.60
CA ALA A 129 -0.41 1.56 19.21
C ALA A 129 0.33 0.22 19.06
N ASP A 130 1.30 -0.07 19.92
CA ASP A 130 2.02 -1.36 19.91
C ASP A 130 1.04 -2.51 20.16
N VAL A 131 0.14 -2.34 21.15
CA VAL A 131 -0.90 -3.33 21.45
C VAL A 131 -1.85 -3.54 20.28
N PHE A 132 -2.29 -2.43 19.66
CA PHE A 132 -3.16 -2.51 18.48
C PHE A 132 -2.49 -3.22 17.32
N PHE A 133 -1.28 -2.82 16.96
CA PHE A 133 -0.57 -3.40 15.81
C PHE A 133 -0.14 -4.86 16.06
N ASP A 134 0.22 -5.25 17.27
CA ASP A 134 0.50 -6.65 17.57
C ASP A 134 -0.76 -7.52 17.39
N LYS A 135 -1.92 -7.09 17.91
CA LYS A 135 -3.20 -7.78 17.69
C LYS A 135 -3.55 -7.87 16.20
N ALA A 136 -3.42 -6.76 15.47
CA ALA A 136 -3.72 -6.71 14.03
C ALA A 136 -2.78 -7.62 13.23
N GLY A 137 -1.48 -7.62 13.54
CA GLY A 137 -0.50 -8.49 12.90
C GLY A 137 -0.79 -9.98 13.15
N ARG A 138 -1.09 -10.37 14.40
CA ARG A 138 -1.50 -11.77 14.70
C ARG A 138 -2.75 -12.17 13.93
N LEU A 139 -3.70 -11.26 13.78
CA LEU A 139 -4.91 -11.51 13.01
C LEU A 139 -4.60 -11.63 11.51
N ALA A 140 -3.77 -10.75 10.95
CA ALA A 140 -3.31 -10.81 9.56
C ALA A 140 -2.64 -12.15 9.23
N ALA A 141 -1.74 -12.62 10.10
CA ALA A 141 -1.05 -13.90 9.95
C ALA A 141 -2.01 -15.10 9.87
N ARG A 142 -3.14 -15.08 10.59
CA ARG A 142 -4.16 -16.14 10.52
C ARG A 142 -4.84 -16.23 9.15
N TYR A 143 -4.93 -15.11 8.43
CA TYR A 143 -5.46 -15.05 7.07
C TYR A 143 -4.38 -15.25 5.99
N GLY A 144 -3.11 -15.44 6.39
CA GLY A 144 -2.00 -15.57 5.45
C GLY A 144 -1.68 -14.28 4.70
N VAL A 145 -2.00 -13.11 5.29
CA VAL A 145 -1.73 -11.78 4.74
C VAL A 145 -0.84 -10.97 5.68
N ARG A 146 -0.30 -9.85 5.21
CA ARG A 146 0.46 -8.91 6.03
C ARG A 146 -0.16 -7.53 6.05
N LEU A 147 -0.16 -6.90 7.22
CA LEU A 147 -0.48 -5.49 7.40
C LEU A 147 0.82 -4.68 7.26
N ALA A 148 0.97 -3.98 6.16
CA ALA A 148 2.14 -3.18 5.83
C ALA A 148 1.95 -1.75 6.36
N LEU A 149 2.64 -1.40 7.42
CA LEU A 149 2.58 -0.06 8.00
C LEU A 149 3.34 0.92 7.12
N GLU A 150 2.78 2.12 6.96
CA GLU A 150 3.31 3.16 6.09
C GLU A 150 3.56 4.44 6.88
N ALA A 151 4.69 5.10 6.63
CA ALA A 151 4.93 6.44 7.14
C ALA A 151 4.03 7.45 6.42
N ASN A 152 3.34 8.31 7.18
CA ASN A 152 2.66 9.46 6.61
C ASN A 152 3.24 10.74 7.18
N THR A 153 3.51 11.72 6.32
CA THR A 153 4.16 12.96 6.72
C THR A 153 3.35 13.75 7.75
N ALA A 154 3.98 14.69 8.44
CA ALA A 154 3.35 15.52 9.47
C ALA A 154 2.15 16.35 8.96
N ARG A 155 1.98 16.44 7.64
CA ARG A 155 0.80 17.04 7.00
C ARG A 155 -0.49 16.28 7.34
N TYR A 156 -0.43 14.96 7.55
CA TYR A 156 -1.58 14.09 7.67
C TYR A 156 -1.82 13.55 9.08
N THR A 157 -0.76 13.38 9.87
CA THR A 157 -0.83 12.81 11.21
C THR A 157 0.38 13.26 12.05
N ASN A 158 0.34 13.00 13.35
CA ASN A 158 1.45 13.26 14.27
C ASN A 158 2.11 11.97 14.81
N PHE A 159 1.82 10.81 14.19
CA PHE A 159 2.32 9.52 14.64
C PHE A 159 2.81 8.67 13.48
N LEU A 160 4.00 8.03 13.61
CA LEU A 160 4.69 7.28 12.56
C LEU A 160 4.90 8.14 11.30
N ASN A 161 5.51 9.30 11.48
CA ASN A 161 5.72 10.24 10.38
C ASN A 161 6.92 9.90 9.50
N ARG A 162 7.89 9.17 10.05
CA ARG A 162 9.13 8.81 9.34
C ARG A 162 9.17 7.31 9.05
N THR A 163 9.77 6.97 7.94
CA THR A 163 10.03 5.57 7.55
C THR A 163 10.84 4.84 8.63
N ALA A 164 11.81 5.51 9.25
CA ALA A 164 12.58 4.96 10.36
C ALA A 164 11.72 4.57 11.56
N ASP A 165 10.69 5.37 11.90
CA ASP A 165 9.78 5.07 13.02
C ASP A 165 8.94 3.82 12.75
N VAL A 166 8.49 3.67 11.49
CA VAL A 166 7.73 2.48 11.05
C VAL A 166 8.59 1.22 11.15
N PHE A 167 9.83 1.26 10.65
CA PHE A 167 10.76 0.12 10.79
C PHE A 167 11.05 -0.19 12.26
N ALA A 168 11.28 0.83 13.09
CA ALA A 168 11.52 0.62 14.52
C ALA A 168 10.35 -0.08 15.20
N LEU A 169 9.11 0.30 14.89
CA LEU A 169 7.90 -0.34 15.43
C LEU A 169 7.76 -1.78 14.95
N VAL A 170 7.85 -2.02 13.63
CA VAL A 170 7.67 -3.36 13.06
C VAL A 170 8.74 -4.32 13.57
N LYS A 171 9.99 -3.89 13.66
CA LYS A 171 11.10 -4.70 14.20
C LYS A 171 10.92 -4.96 15.71
N ARG A 172 10.48 -3.97 16.49
CA ARG A 172 10.25 -4.12 17.94
C ARG A 172 9.16 -5.13 18.24
N LEU A 173 8.07 -5.12 17.44
CA LEU A 173 6.96 -6.07 17.62
C LEU A 173 7.30 -7.47 17.12
N ASP A 174 8.21 -7.60 16.16
CA ASP A 174 8.67 -8.87 15.56
C ASP A 174 7.50 -9.83 15.25
N ASN A 175 6.45 -9.29 14.66
CA ASN A 175 5.20 -9.99 14.39
C ASN A 175 5.13 -10.38 12.90
N PRO A 176 5.00 -11.69 12.56
CA PRO A 176 5.04 -12.15 11.16
C PRO A 176 3.92 -11.61 10.27
N GLY A 177 2.82 -11.16 10.85
CA GLY A 177 1.72 -10.51 10.12
C GLY A 177 1.91 -9.02 9.90
N LEU A 178 3.00 -8.43 10.42
CA LEU A 178 3.36 -7.03 10.14
C LEU A 178 4.44 -6.94 9.08
N ALA A 179 4.43 -5.84 8.35
CA ALA A 179 5.44 -5.48 7.38
C ALA A 179 5.53 -3.96 7.25
N VAL A 180 6.44 -3.49 6.41
CA VAL A 180 6.56 -2.08 6.03
C VAL A 180 6.08 -1.89 4.61
N ASN A 181 5.30 -0.84 4.36
CA ASN A 181 5.15 -0.24 3.05
C ASN A 181 6.12 0.95 2.95
N LEU A 182 7.01 0.94 1.95
CA LEU A 182 7.85 2.10 1.66
C LEU A 182 7.10 3.05 0.73
N ASP A 183 6.88 4.28 1.16
CA ASP A 183 6.32 5.33 0.32
C ASP A 183 7.38 6.37 -0.04
N LEU A 184 7.74 6.44 -1.34
CA LEU A 184 8.78 7.35 -1.79
C LEU A 184 8.38 8.82 -1.69
N GLY A 185 7.10 9.15 -1.86
CA GLY A 185 6.62 10.52 -1.71
C GLY A 185 6.80 11.05 -0.30
N ALA A 186 6.47 10.22 0.70
CA ALA A 186 6.71 10.55 2.10
C ALA A 186 8.21 10.65 2.42
N MET A 187 9.02 9.73 1.90
CA MET A 187 10.48 9.77 2.08
C MET A 187 11.09 11.05 1.49
N ILE A 188 10.68 11.43 0.28
CA ILE A 188 11.13 12.67 -0.39
C ILE A 188 10.73 13.89 0.44
N GLU A 189 9.47 13.98 0.89
CA GLU A 189 8.98 15.10 1.70
C GLU A 189 9.73 15.20 3.04
N ASN A 190 10.10 14.07 3.64
CA ASN A 190 10.84 13.99 4.89
C ASN A 190 12.37 14.15 4.72
N GLY A 191 12.91 14.20 3.51
CA GLY A 191 14.34 14.20 3.23
C GLY A 191 15.04 12.91 3.67
N GLU A 192 14.34 11.77 3.63
CA GLU A 192 14.89 10.46 3.95
C GLU A 192 15.59 9.87 2.71
N ARG A 193 16.68 9.12 2.93
CA ARG A 193 17.45 8.51 1.85
C ARG A 193 17.08 7.04 1.73
N LEU A 194 16.70 6.60 0.54
CA LEU A 194 16.32 5.21 0.28
C LEU A 194 17.38 4.18 0.69
N ARG A 195 18.66 4.51 0.43
CA ARG A 195 19.81 3.61 0.77
C ARG A 195 19.91 3.25 2.25
N ASP A 196 19.39 4.10 3.13
CA ASP A 196 19.43 3.86 4.58
C ASP A 196 18.50 2.70 5.00
N PHE A 197 17.53 2.34 4.16
CA PHE A 197 16.54 1.29 4.44
C PHE A 197 16.77 -0.01 3.63
N ILE A 198 17.74 -0.03 2.71
CA ILE A 198 18.06 -1.23 1.92
C ILE A 198 18.44 -2.44 2.79
N PRO A 199 19.20 -2.30 3.90
CA PRO A 199 19.50 -3.44 4.77
C PRO A 199 18.25 -4.07 5.40
N ASP A 200 17.15 -3.35 5.44
CA ASP A 200 15.91 -3.72 6.11
C ASP A 200 14.80 -4.17 5.14
N LEU A 201 15.11 -4.31 3.85
CA LEU A 201 14.12 -4.70 2.82
C LEU A 201 13.42 -6.04 3.08
N ALA A 202 13.98 -6.91 3.90
CA ALA A 202 13.30 -8.14 4.32
C ALA A 202 11.99 -7.89 5.09
N TRP A 203 11.83 -6.71 5.70
CA TRP A 203 10.62 -6.28 6.39
C TRP A 203 9.59 -5.61 5.47
N VAL A 204 9.99 -5.29 4.22
CA VAL A 204 9.14 -4.59 3.25
C VAL A 204 8.31 -5.59 2.46
N SER A 205 7.00 -5.41 2.45
CA SER A 205 6.09 -6.23 1.65
C SER A 205 5.61 -5.52 0.38
N HIS A 206 5.63 -4.19 0.37
CA HIS A 206 5.13 -3.38 -0.74
C HIS A 206 5.87 -2.03 -0.81
N ILE A 207 5.91 -1.43 -1.99
CA ILE A 207 6.58 -0.13 -2.22
C ILE A 207 5.66 0.74 -3.07
N HIS A 208 5.44 1.99 -2.62
CA HIS A 208 4.77 3.01 -3.40
C HIS A 208 5.77 3.94 -4.10
N ILE A 209 5.59 4.10 -5.40
CA ILE A 209 6.14 5.21 -6.16
C ILE A 209 5.09 6.30 -6.17
N SER A 210 5.33 7.33 -5.41
CA SER A 210 4.45 8.47 -5.22
C SER A 210 5.25 9.76 -5.24
N MET A 211 4.57 10.86 -5.43
CA MET A 211 5.11 12.22 -5.30
C MET A 211 4.60 12.84 -3.99
N PRO A 212 5.32 13.80 -3.39
CA PRO A 212 4.80 14.57 -2.26
C PRO A 212 3.38 15.09 -2.52
N GLY A 213 2.47 14.81 -1.58
CA GLY A 213 1.05 15.16 -1.71
C GLY A 213 0.27 14.35 -2.74
N LEU A 214 0.80 13.19 -3.16
CA LEU A 214 0.21 12.32 -4.19
C LEU A 214 -0.01 13.02 -5.54
N ALA A 215 0.85 13.98 -5.89
CA ALA A 215 0.82 14.62 -7.20
C ALA A 215 1.05 13.59 -8.33
N PRO A 216 0.70 13.91 -9.59
CA PRO A 216 1.00 13.04 -10.72
C PRO A 216 2.47 12.63 -10.75
N VAL A 217 2.72 11.33 -10.95
CA VAL A 217 4.07 10.77 -10.95
C VAL A 217 4.81 11.18 -12.22
N GLU A 218 5.95 11.84 -12.03
CA GLU A 218 6.89 12.25 -13.07
C GLU A 218 8.24 11.53 -12.87
N ARG A 219 9.11 11.56 -13.89
CA ARG A 219 10.44 10.94 -13.81
C ARG A 219 11.33 11.65 -12.77
N ARG A 220 11.97 10.87 -11.88
CA ARG A 220 12.81 11.38 -10.81
C ARG A 220 14.04 10.50 -10.59
N PRO A 221 15.17 11.09 -10.18
CA PRO A 221 16.38 10.34 -9.82
C PRO A 221 16.16 9.30 -8.72
N GLU A 222 15.26 9.57 -7.77
CA GLU A 222 14.94 8.67 -6.66
C GLU A 222 14.31 7.35 -7.15
N TYR A 223 13.53 7.38 -8.25
CA TYR A 223 12.95 6.16 -8.82
C TYR A 223 14.00 5.34 -9.58
N GLU A 224 14.96 6.01 -10.24
CA GLU A 224 16.10 5.36 -10.87
C GLU A 224 17.02 4.69 -9.83
N GLU A 225 17.29 5.42 -8.72
CA GLU A 225 18.03 4.85 -7.57
C GLU A 225 17.31 3.63 -7.01
N LEU A 226 15.97 3.71 -6.80
CA LEU A 226 15.16 2.57 -6.35
C LEU A 226 15.30 1.37 -7.28
N ALA A 227 15.13 1.56 -8.59
CA ALA A 227 15.21 0.47 -9.56
C ALA A 227 16.57 -0.23 -9.52
N LEU A 228 17.67 0.53 -9.42
CA LEU A 228 19.02 0.00 -9.30
C LEU A 228 19.22 -0.80 -8.00
N LEU A 229 18.79 -0.23 -6.86
CA LEU A 229 18.94 -0.86 -5.56
C LEU A 229 18.13 -2.15 -5.45
N LEU A 230 16.86 -2.13 -5.90
CA LEU A 230 15.99 -3.31 -5.87
C LEU A 230 16.51 -4.44 -6.77
N LYS A 231 17.06 -4.11 -7.95
CA LYS A 231 17.74 -5.09 -8.82
C LYS A 231 18.97 -5.68 -8.14
N ALA A 232 19.78 -4.84 -7.49
CA ALA A 232 21.02 -5.27 -6.83
C ALA A 232 20.76 -6.25 -5.67
N VAL A 233 19.67 -6.08 -4.92
CA VAL A 233 19.32 -6.95 -3.78
C VAL A 233 18.37 -8.09 -4.15
N GLY A 234 17.93 -8.17 -5.41
CA GLY A 234 17.03 -9.21 -5.88
C GLY A 234 15.62 -9.12 -5.28
N TYR A 235 15.10 -7.90 -5.09
CA TYR A 235 13.73 -7.69 -4.57
C TYR A 235 12.69 -8.33 -5.48
N ARG A 236 11.72 -9.07 -4.88
CA ARG A 236 10.71 -9.83 -5.61
C ARG A 236 9.28 -9.39 -5.35
N GLY A 237 9.09 -8.35 -4.53
CA GLY A 237 7.79 -7.75 -4.27
C GLY A 237 7.33 -6.85 -5.41
N PHE A 238 6.19 -6.22 -5.20
CA PHE A 238 5.65 -5.25 -6.15
C PHE A 238 6.07 -3.82 -5.80
N VAL A 239 6.20 -3.02 -6.85
CA VAL A 239 6.36 -1.57 -6.79
C VAL A 239 5.16 -0.95 -7.49
N SER A 240 4.37 -0.16 -6.77
CA SER A 240 3.08 0.36 -7.23
C SER A 240 3.11 1.88 -7.41
N ILE A 241 2.63 2.36 -8.55
CA ILE A 241 2.37 3.79 -8.74
C ILE A 241 1.20 4.19 -7.85
N GLU A 242 1.41 5.22 -7.02
CA GLU A 242 0.37 5.81 -6.22
C GLU A 242 0.30 7.31 -6.46
N MET A 243 -0.86 7.79 -6.90
CA MET A 243 -1.15 9.21 -7.14
C MET A 243 -2.64 9.46 -6.99
N VAL A 244 -3.03 10.69 -6.61
CA VAL A 244 -4.44 11.07 -6.61
C VAL A 244 -4.94 11.20 -8.05
N ASN A 245 -6.23 10.90 -8.27
CA ASN A 245 -6.85 11.08 -9.58
C ASN A 245 -6.72 12.55 -10.05
N PRO A 246 -5.97 12.83 -11.14
CA PRO A 246 -5.78 14.20 -11.64
C PRO A 246 -6.99 14.74 -12.44
N GLY A 247 -8.09 13.98 -12.53
CA GLY A 247 -9.27 14.36 -13.32
C GLY A 247 -9.12 14.13 -14.84
N ALA A 248 -8.03 13.48 -15.25
CA ALA A 248 -7.76 13.13 -16.63
C ALA A 248 -6.92 11.87 -16.72
N THR A 249 -7.12 11.05 -17.76
CA THR A 249 -6.40 9.78 -17.95
C THR A 249 -4.96 9.98 -18.44
N ALA A 250 -4.68 11.05 -19.19
CA ALA A 250 -3.38 11.27 -19.80
C ALA A 250 -2.19 11.30 -18.81
N PRO A 251 -2.24 11.97 -17.64
CA PRO A 251 -1.17 11.90 -16.66
C PRO A 251 -0.95 10.50 -16.10
N VAL A 252 -2.01 9.69 -15.96
CA VAL A 252 -1.92 8.29 -15.51
C VAL A 252 -1.16 7.44 -16.51
N LEU A 253 -1.51 7.55 -17.79
CA LEU A 253 -0.83 6.84 -18.87
C LEU A 253 0.64 7.26 -19.00
N SER A 254 0.93 8.55 -18.82
CA SER A 254 2.31 9.07 -18.78
C SER A 254 3.10 8.48 -17.62
N ALA A 255 2.52 8.42 -16.41
CA ALA A 255 3.15 7.81 -15.24
C ALA A 255 3.46 6.32 -15.46
N ILE A 256 2.52 5.55 -16.02
CA ILE A 256 2.70 4.14 -16.36
C ILE A 256 3.88 3.96 -17.32
N GLN A 257 3.95 4.75 -18.38
CA GLN A 257 5.04 4.69 -19.35
C GLN A 257 6.39 5.05 -18.73
N THR A 258 6.42 6.15 -17.96
CA THR A 258 7.64 6.63 -17.27
C THR A 258 8.20 5.55 -16.33
N ILE A 259 7.36 4.93 -15.50
CA ILE A 259 7.82 3.93 -14.54
C ILE A 259 8.18 2.61 -15.24
N ALA A 260 7.47 2.22 -16.30
CA ALA A 260 7.90 1.10 -17.14
C ALA A 260 9.32 1.27 -17.68
N GLU A 261 9.67 2.47 -18.16
CA GLU A 261 11.02 2.79 -18.68
C GLU A 261 12.08 2.76 -17.58
N VAL A 262 11.78 3.31 -16.39
CA VAL A 262 12.72 3.34 -15.26
C VAL A 262 13.06 1.93 -14.76
N PHE A 263 12.11 0.99 -14.81
CA PHE A 263 12.28 -0.36 -14.27
C PHE A 263 12.62 -1.44 -15.31
N GLN A 264 12.77 -1.07 -16.58
CA GLN A 264 13.31 -1.96 -17.62
C GLN A 264 14.80 -2.20 -17.40
#